data_a5be75fdf3efd68f24c14eb1266f18a0
#
_entry.id   a5be75fdf3efd68f24c14eb1266f18a0
#
_cell.length_a   1.000
_cell.length_b   1.000
_cell.length_c   1.000
_cell.angle_alpha   90.00
_cell.angle_beta   90.00
_cell.angle_gamma   90.00
#
_symmetry.space_group_name_H-M   'P 1'
#
loop_
_entity.id
_entity.type
_entity.pdbx_description
1 polymer ?
#
loop_
_entity_poly.entity_id
_entity_poly.type
_entity_poly.pdbx_seq_one_letter_code
_entity_poly.pdbx_strand_id
1 'polypeptide(L)'
;MTKKLLKVVGITSAAILSASLSSHALAMAPFQASYQFSYNNKNLGSATRTLSQQGNNWTYKFNAKAGAIASASETSQFNFANNKITSQNFSRSSKILIHNNTMNINFNPSSKVVNTKKDDQSRSFAWQAGALDELNAELQIREDLKNNSLKSKYLIADAKALDERRFVKQGTESIKTPYGTFDAIKVVMQHDKPERNTVFWLAPKLDYLPVKMAHNDGKSSYGLLLTGYSGKTN
;
A
#
# COMPACT_ATOMS: atom_id res chain seq x y z
N MET A 1 -45.11 -29.31 70.71
CA MET A 1 -44.18 -29.99 69.78
C MET A 1 -44.31 -29.31 68.40
N THR A 2 -43.42 -28.37 68.10
CA THR A 2 -43.49 -27.59 66.88
C THR A 2 -42.25 -27.84 66.03
N LYS A 3 -42.39 -28.54 64.91
CA LYS A 3 -41.34 -28.83 63.92
C LYS A 3 -41.11 -27.60 63.05
N LYS A 4 -39.90 -27.00 63.07
CA LYS A 4 -39.47 -25.98 62.15
C LYS A 4 -39.00 -26.66 60.84
N LEU A 5 -39.63 -26.29 59.70
CA LEU A 5 -39.14 -26.58 58.36
C LEU A 5 -38.02 -25.63 57.96
N LEU A 6 -36.85 -26.16 57.64
CA LEU A 6 -35.75 -25.41 57.05
C LEU A 6 -36.00 -25.36 55.51
N LYS A 7 -36.14 -24.13 54.95
CA LYS A 7 -36.13 -23.90 53.50
C LYS A 7 -34.66 -23.76 53.08
N VAL A 8 -34.22 -24.67 52.24
CA VAL A 8 -32.94 -24.56 51.50
C VAL A 8 -33.19 -23.73 50.23
N VAL A 9 -32.58 -22.56 50.20
CA VAL A 9 -32.55 -21.70 48.99
C VAL A 9 -31.34 -22.11 48.13
N GLY A 10 -31.59 -22.78 47.02
CA GLY A 10 -30.58 -23.13 46.03
C GLY A 10 -30.23 -21.90 45.19
N ILE A 11 -28.99 -21.42 45.29
CA ILE A 11 -28.44 -20.39 44.39
C ILE A 11 -27.88 -21.05 43.15
N THR A 12 -28.61 -20.98 42.03
CA THR A 12 -28.13 -21.40 40.72
C THR A 12 -27.24 -20.28 40.14
N SER A 13 -25.91 -20.46 40.19
CA SER A 13 -24.95 -19.58 39.54
C SER A 13 -24.98 -19.85 38.05
N ALA A 14 -25.58 -18.95 37.28
CA ALA A 14 -25.48 -18.92 35.82
C ALA A 14 -24.08 -18.42 35.41
N ALA A 15 -23.23 -19.32 34.95
CA ALA A 15 -21.94 -18.95 34.33
C ALA A 15 -22.22 -18.37 32.94
N ILE A 16 -22.06 -17.04 32.80
CA ILE A 16 -22.08 -16.36 31.51
C ILE A 16 -20.74 -16.62 30.83
N LEU A 17 -20.75 -17.52 29.84
CA LEU A 17 -19.62 -17.73 28.93
C LEU A 17 -19.54 -16.52 27.98
N SER A 18 -18.70 -15.55 28.30
CA SER A 18 -18.36 -14.47 27.39
C SER A 18 -17.45 -15.03 26.28
N ALA A 19 -18.06 -15.36 25.12
CA ALA A 19 -17.31 -15.64 23.90
C ALA A 19 -16.66 -14.33 23.44
N SER A 20 -15.37 -14.15 23.72
CA SER A 20 -14.56 -13.11 23.14
C SER A 20 -14.41 -13.38 21.65
N LEU A 21 -15.19 -12.68 20.83
CA LEU A 21 -14.98 -12.58 19.37
C LEU A 21 -13.62 -11.90 19.15
N SER A 22 -12.56 -12.72 19.05
CA SER A 22 -11.26 -12.23 18.59
C SER A 22 -11.44 -11.75 17.15
N SER A 23 -11.59 -10.45 16.96
CA SER A 23 -11.47 -9.83 15.64
C SER A 23 -10.03 -10.09 15.16
N HIS A 24 -9.86 -11.11 14.33
CA HIS A 24 -8.59 -11.32 13.65
C HIS A 24 -8.40 -10.13 12.73
N ALA A 25 -7.56 -9.18 13.13
CA ALA A 25 -7.06 -8.16 12.23
C ALA A 25 -6.51 -8.90 11.00
N LEU A 26 -7.03 -8.60 9.81
CA LEU A 26 -6.60 -9.23 8.57
C LEU A 26 -5.14 -8.85 8.35
N ALA A 27 -4.23 -9.76 8.71
CA ALA A 27 -2.79 -9.54 8.53
C ALA A 27 -2.47 -9.36 7.04
N MET A 28 -1.49 -8.51 6.75
CA MET A 28 -0.92 -8.38 5.40
C MET A 28 -0.59 -9.77 4.84
N ALA A 29 -0.94 -10.03 3.60
CA ALA A 29 -0.75 -11.34 2.97
C ALA A 29 -0.01 -11.20 1.62
N PRO A 30 0.84 -12.17 1.24
CA PRO A 30 1.46 -12.21 -0.07
C PRO A 30 0.42 -12.23 -1.20
N PHE A 31 0.73 -11.57 -2.31
CA PHE A 31 -0.11 -11.55 -3.50
C PHE A 31 0.71 -11.29 -4.77
N GLN A 32 0.09 -11.59 -5.91
CA GLN A 32 0.52 -11.15 -7.23
C GLN A 32 -0.67 -10.54 -7.97
N ALA A 33 -0.46 -9.39 -8.61
CA ALA A 33 -1.46 -8.71 -9.42
C ALA A 33 -0.86 -8.32 -10.77
N SER A 34 -1.65 -8.46 -11.83
CA SER A 34 -1.29 -8.09 -13.20
C SER A 34 -2.17 -6.96 -13.67
N TYR A 35 -1.60 -6.07 -14.47
CA TYR A 35 -2.27 -4.87 -14.96
C TYR A 35 -1.99 -4.64 -16.43
N GLN A 36 -2.98 -4.06 -17.10
CA GLN A 36 -2.77 -3.34 -18.34
C GLN A 36 -2.16 -1.98 -18.00
N PHE A 37 -1.08 -1.62 -18.70
CA PHE A 37 -0.42 -0.33 -18.58
C PHE A 37 -0.80 0.57 -19.75
N SER A 38 -1.24 1.80 -19.44
CA SER A 38 -1.55 2.82 -20.43
C SER A 38 -0.67 4.05 -20.26
N TYR A 39 -0.36 4.69 -21.39
CA TYR A 39 0.34 5.97 -21.45
C TYR A 39 -0.38 6.86 -22.47
N ASN A 40 -0.71 8.09 -22.07
CA ASN A 40 -1.52 9.03 -22.85
C ASN A 40 -2.79 8.37 -23.42
N ASN A 41 -3.52 7.65 -22.54
CA ASN A 41 -4.75 6.90 -22.84
C ASN A 41 -4.61 5.76 -23.88
N LYS A 42 -3.38 5.42 -24.28
CA LYS A 42 -3.13 4.26 -25.15
C LYS A 42 -2.62 3.10 -24.32
N ASN A 43 -3.21 1.91 -24.52
CA ASN A 43 -2.66 0.68 -23.95
C ASN A 43 -1.33 0.35 -24.64
N LEU A 44 -0.23 0.40 -23.89
CA LEU A 44 1.11 0.18 -24.43
C LEU A 44 1.81 -1.05 -23.86
N GLY A 45 1.24 -1.68 -22.83
CA GLY A 45 1.93 -2.82 -22.24
C GLY A 45 1.26 -3.37 -21.00
N SER A 46 2.08 -3.94 -20.14
CA SER A 46 1.66 -4.60 -18.90
C SER A 46 2.47 -4.14 -17.70
N ALA A 47 1.89 -4.33 -16.51
CA ALA A 47 2.60 -4.18 -15.26
C ALA A 47 2.23 -5.30 -14.30
N THR A 48 3.08 -5.55 -13.32
CA THR A 48 2.85 -6.52 -12.24
C THR A 48 3.19 -5.91 -10.89
N ARG A 49 2.47 -6.33 -9.86
CA ARG A 49 2.77 -6.07 -8.45
C ARG A 49 2.88 -7.40 -7.74
N THR A 50 3.93 -7.57 -6.93
CA THR A 50 4.14 -8.80 -6.17
C THR A 50 4.56 -8.44 -4.75
N LEU A 51 3.80 -8.91 -3.77
CA LEU A 51 4.14 -8.85 -2.36
C LEU A 51 4.53 -10.24 -1.88
N SER A 52 5.72 -10.37 -1.29
CA SER A 52 6.23 -11.62 -0.75
C SER A 52 6.79 -11.42 0.66
N GLN A 53 6.82 -12.51 1.43
CA GLN A 53 7.34 -12.53 2.80
C GLN A 53 8.35 -13.66 2.96
N GLN A 54 9.44 -13.37 3.65
CA GLN A 54 10.42 -14.36 4.08
C GLN A 54 10.82 -14.06 5.53
N GLY A 55 10.34 -14.89 6.47
CA GLY A 55 10.45 -14.60 7.89
C GLY A 55 9.76 -13.27 8.23
N ASN A 56 10.48 -12.36 8.88
CA ASN A 56 9.97 -11.02 9.22
C ASN A 56 10.16 -9.97 8.12
N ASN A 57 10.85 -10.33 7.03
CA ASN A 57 11.16 -9.42 5.95
C ASN A 57 10.11 -9.51 4.84
N TRP A 58 9.62 -8.38 4.43
CA TRP A 58 8.68 -8.22 3.32
C TRP A 58 9.36 -7.57 2.13
N THR A 59 8.96 -8.00 0.95
CA THR A 59 9.42 -7.42 -0.31
C THR A 59 8.22 -7.10 -1.19
N TYR A 60 8.09 -5.83 -1.58
CA TYR A 60 7.08 -5.38 -2.53
C TYR A 60 7.73 -4.93 -3.82
N LYS A 61 7.31 -5.51 -4.95
CA LYS A 61 7.86 -5.23 -6.28
C LYS A 61 6.77 -4.69 -7.20
N PHE A 62 7.16 -3.71 -8.01
CA PHE A 62 6.40 -3.24 -9.16
C PHE A 62 7.28 -3.36 -10.41
N ASN A 63 6.74 -3.94 -11.48
CA ASN A 63 7.40 -3.99 -12.78
C ASN A 63 6.40 -3.55 -13.84
N ALA A 64 6.85 -2.71 -14.77
CA ALA A 64 6.07 -2.28 -15.93
C ALA A 64 6.91 -2.41 -17.20
N LYS A 65 6.26 -2.75 -18.31
CA LYS A 65 6.90 -2.88 -19.62
C LYS A 65 5.95 -2.37 -20.69
N ALA A 66 6.45 -1.48 -21.54
CA ALA A 66 5.75 -0.92 -22.69
C ALA A 66 6.53 -1.32 -23.96
N GLY A 67 6.20 -2.48 -24.53
CA GLY A 67 6.91 -3.06 -25.67
C GLY A 67 8.41 -3.21 -25.43
N ALA A 68 9.23 -2.87 -26.43
CA ALA A 68 10.68 -2.83 -26.33
C ALA A 68 11.23 -1.44 -25.93
N ILE A 69 10.35 -0.43 -25.85
CA ILE A 69 10.75 0.98 -25.75
C ILE A 69 10.86 1.52 -24.31
N ALA A 70 10.10 0.93 -23.37
CA ALA A 70 10.16 1.38 -21.99
C ALA A 70 9.95 0.24 -20.99
N SER A 71 10.64 0.33 -19.87
CA SER A 71 10.45 -0.54 -18.71
C SER A 71 10.72 0.20 -17.41
N ALA A 72 10.07 -0.22 -16.34
CA ALA A 72 10.34 0.23 -14.97
C ALA A 72 10.30 -0.96 -14.02
N SER A 73 11.21 -0.99 -13.06
CA SER A 73 11.24 -1.95 -11.97
C SER A 73 11.48 -1.21 -10.66
N GLU A 74 10.64 -1.46 -9.68
CA GLU A 74 10.75 -0.92 -8.33
C GLU A 74 10.70 -2.05 -7.31
N THR A 75 11.49 -1.96 -6.27
CA THR A 75 11.51 -2.93 -5.17
C THR A 75 11.64 -2.20 -3.85
N SER A 76 10.70 -2.45 -2.94
CA SER A 76 10.80 -2.05 -1.53
C SER A 76 11.03 -3.25 -0.64
N GLN A 77 11.92 -3.11 0.34
CA GLN A 77 12.12 -4.05 1.45
C GLN A 77 11.75 -3.36 2.76
N PHE A 78 11.02 -4.07 3.62
CA PHE A 78 10.48 -3.50 4.85
C PHE A 78 10.15 -4.56 5.89
N ASN A 79 9.99 -4.12 7.13
CA ASN A 79 9.36 -4.89 8.20
C ASN A 79 7.94 -4.39 8.45
N PHE A 80 7.06 -5.30 8.85
CA PHE A 80 5.67 -5.00 9.18
C PHE A 80 5.34 -5.52 10.57
N ALA A 81 4.96 -4.63 11.48
CA ALA A 81 4.52 -4.96 12.83
C ALA A 81 3.51 -3.92 13.33
N ASN A 82 2.52 -4.35 14.11
CA ASN A 82 1.51 -3.47 14.72
C ASN A 82 0.81 -2.56 13.67
N ASN A 83 0.48 -3.10 12.51
CA ASN A 83 -0.13 -2.39 11.37
C ASN A 83 0.73 -1.23 10.83
N LYS A 84 2.03 -1.26 11.08
CA LYS A 84 2.99 -0.24 10.61
C LYS A 84 4.11 -0.86 9.80
N ILE A 85 4.42 -0.19 8.70
CA ILE A 85 5.55 -0.48 7.83
C ILE A 85 6.77 0.32 8.32
N THR A 86 7.90 -0.36 8.41
CA THR A 86 9.22 0.24 8.62
C THR A 86 10.06 -0.03 7.38
N SER A 87 10.21 0.99 6.53
CA SER A 87 11.00 0.91 5.29
C SER A 87 12.47 0.67 5.60
N GLN A 88 13.10 -0.18 4.81
CA GLN A 88 14.53 -0.52 4.89
C GLN A 88 15.29 -0.05 3.64
N ASN A 89 14.89 -0.56 2.49
CA ASN A 89 15.52 -0.25 1.22
C ASN A 89 14.46 -0.07 0.12
N PHE A 90 14.73 0.86 -0.76
CA PHE A 90 13.99 1.02 -2.00
C PHE A 90 14.97 1.14 -3.17
N SER A 91 14.64 0.49 -4.27
CA SER A 91 15.36 0.64 -5.53
C SER A 91 14.39 0.81 -6.68
N ARG A 92 14.75 1.69 -7.60
CA ARG A 92 14.05 1.91 -8.88
C ARG A 92 15.05 1.89 -10.01
N SER A 93 14.69 1.20 -11.09
CA SER A 93 15.37 1.29 -12.38
C SER A 93 14.31 1.52 -13.44
N SER A 94 14.50 2.51 -14.30
CA SER A 94 13.62 2.75 -15.44
C SER A 94 14.44 3.02 -16.70
N LYS A 95 13.94 2.50 -17.80
CA LYS A 95 14.53 2.67 -19.13
C LYS A 95 13.46 3.22 -20.08
N ILE A 96 13.77 4.29 -20.77
CA ILE A 96 12.93 4.84 -21.86
C ILE A 96 13.85 5.06 -23.03
N LEU A 97 13.66 4.26 -24.09
CA LEU A 97 14.55 4.21 -25.25
C LEU A 97 15.99 3.88 -24.82
N ILE A 98 16.90 4.86 -24.93
CA ILE A 98 18.33 4.74 -24.53
C ILE A 98 18.61 5.36 -23.15
N HIS A 99 17.64 6.05 -22.53
CA HIS A 99 17.83 6.72 -21.25
C HIS A 99 17.51 5.76 -20.10
N ASN A 100 18.49 5.54 -19.24
CA ASN A 100 18.35 4.78 -18.01
C ASN A 100 18.38 5.76 -16.82
N ASN A 101 17.46 5.55 -15.86
CA ASN A 101 17.48 6.25 -14.59
C ASN A 101 17.44 5.22 -13.46
N THR A 102 18.23 5.45 -12.44
CA THR A 102 18.27 4.61 -11.24
C THR A 102 18.03 5.46 -9.99
N MET A 103 17.42 4.86 -8.97
CA MET A 103 17.27 5.47 -7.65
C MET A 103 17.34 4.39 -6.59
N ASN A 104 18.16 4.63 -5.56
CA ASN A 104 18.21 3.80 -4.37
C ASN A 104 17.97 4.67 -3.14
N ILE A 105 17.21 4.18 -2.18
CA ILE A 105 16.98 4.80 -0.88
C ILE A 105 17.27 3.76 0.19
N ASN A 106 18.10 4.11 1.15
CA ASN A 106 18.38 3.31 2.33
C ASN A 106 17.90 4.07 3.57
N PHE A 107 17.03 3.45 4.33
CA PHE A 107 16.50 4.00 5.58
C PHE A 107 17.27 3.40 6.75
N ASN A 108 17.91 4.21 7.56
CA ASN A 108 18.62 3.79 8.77
C ASN A 108 18.03 4.46 10.01
N PRO A 109 17.02 3.83 10.66
CA PRO A 109 16.42 4.37 11.87
C PRO A 109 17.40 4.50 13.06
N SER A 110 18.39 3.61 13.14
CA SER A 110 19.35 3.60 14.26
C SER A 110 20.30 4.80 14.20
N SER A 111 20.79 5.14 13.03
CA SER A 111 21.61 6.34 12.81
C SER A 111 20.79 7.61 12.53
N LYS A 112 19.46 7.49 12.43
CA LYS A 112 18.52 8.58 12.09
C LYS A 112 18.84 9.26 10.75
N VAL A 113 19.22 8.47 9.75
CA VAL A 113 19.63 8.96 8.42
C VAL A 113 18.87 8.21 7.35
N VAL A 114 18.49 8.93 6.29
CA VAL A 114 18.09 8.36 4.98
C VAL A 114 19.17 8.73 3.98
N ASN A 115 19.73 7.71 3.33
CA ASN A 115 20.69 7.88 2.25
C ASN A 115 20.02 7.60 0.92
N THR A 116 20.25 8.46 -0.08
CA THR A 116 19.71 8.29 -1.42
C THR A 116 20.83 8.37 -2.46
N LYS A 117 20.66 7.61 -3.52
CA LYS A 117 21.48 7.75 -4.73
C LYS A 117 20.54 7.73 -5.93
N LYS A 118 20.52 8.81 -6.69
CA LYS A 118 19.81 8.92 -7.97
C LYS A 118 20.83 9.13 -9.07
N ASP A 119 20.94 8.15 -9.96
CA ASP A 119 22.00 8.11 -10.97
C ASP A 119 23.38 8.27 -10.27
N ASP A 120 24.14 9.31 -10.57
CA ASP A 120 25.44 9.59 -9.95
C ASP A 120 25.37 10.52 -8.74
N GLN A 121 24.18 11.01 -8.37
CA GLN A 121 24.01 11.96 -7.26
C GLN A 121 23.63 11.26 -5.97
N SER A 122 24.45 11.35 -4.96
CA SER A 122 24.18 10.89 -3.59
C SER A 122 23.77 12.04 -2.68
N ARG A 123 22.84 11.76 -1.76
CA ARG A 123 22.37 12.70 -0.73
C ARG A 123 22.09 11.95 0.56
N SER A 124 22.14 12.68 1.67
CA SER A 124 21.72 12.21 2.97
C SER A 124 20.87 13.27 3.65
N PHE A 125 19.83 12.83 4.35
CA PHE A 125 18.96 13.71 5.14
C PHE A 125 18.44 12.99 6.39
N ALA A 126 17.88 13.74 7.33
CA ALA A 126 17.42 13.18 8.60
C ALA A 126 16.26 12.18 8.38
N TRP A 127 16.37 11.01 8.97
CA TRP A 127 15.28 10.06 9.07
C TRP A 127 14.25 10.52 10.12
N GLN A 128 13.00 10.30 9.85
CA GLN A 128 11.90 10.55 10.78
C GLN A 128 11.03 9.30 10.91
N ALA A 129 10.44 9.09 12.09
CA ALA A 129 9.53 7.97 12.33
C ALA A 129 8.35 8.00 11.37
N GLY A 130 8.08 6.88 10.70
CA GLY A 130 7.03 6.78 9.69
C GLY A 130 7.47 7.18 8.28
N ALA A 131 8.78 7.40 8.04
CA ALA A 131 9.34 7.60 6.71
C ALA A 131 9.16 6.34 5.84
N LEU A 132 8.59 6.50 4.66
CA LEU A 132 8.26 5.46 3.69
C LEU A 132 8.88 5.80 2.34
N ASP A 133 9.08 4.79 1.49
CA ASP A 133 9.20 4.98 0.05
C ASP A 133 7.81 4.94 -0.62
N GLU A 134 7.74 5.20 -1.92
CA GLU A 134 6.47 5.31 -2.64
C GLU A 134 5.66 3.99 -2.66
N LEU A 135 6.32 2.82 -2.79
CA LEU A 135 5.64 1.52 -2.76
C LEU A 135 5.13 1.20 -1.35
N ASN A 136 5.95 1.45 -0.33
CA ASN A 136 5.56 1.23 1.06
C ASN A 136 4.46 2.19 1.51
N ALA A 137 4.41 3.42 0.98
CA ALA A 137 3.32 4.35 1.23
C ALA A 137 1.98 3.81 0.72
N GLU A 138 1.94 3.20 -0.48
CA GLU A 138 0.74 2.55 -0.99
C GLU A 138 0.28 1.42 -0.06
N LEU A 139 1.18 0.54 0.37
CA LEU A 139 0.85 -0.54 1.30
C LEU A 139 0.37 -0.01 2.65
N GLN A 140 1.02 1.03 3.22
CA GLN A 140 0.60 1.62 4.49
C GLN A 140 -0.79 2.25 4.39
N ILE A 141 -1.11 2.93 3.28
CA ILE A 141 -2.45 3.47 3.01
C ILE A 141 -3.50 2.36 2.98
N ARG A 142 -3.20 1.21 2.37
CA ARG A 142 -4.09 0.04 2.35
C ARG A 142 -4.33 -0.50 3.76
N GLU A 143 -3.28 -0.65 4.56
CA GLU A 143 -3.39 -1.09 5.96
C GLU A 143 -4.17 -0.09 6.82
N ASP A 144 -3.91 1.21 6.65
CA ASP A 144 -4.63 2.26 7.37
C ASP A 144 -6.12 2.29 6.99
N LEU A 145 -6.47 2.05 5.71
CA LEU A 145 -7.87 1.93 5.27
C LEU A 145 -8.59 0.72 5.89
N LYS A 146 -7.91 -0.45 5.99
CA LYS A 146 -8.46 -1.63 6.67
C LYS A 146 -8.81 -1.34 8.12
N ASN A 147 -7.99 -0.54 8.79
CA ASN A 147 -8.13 -0.21 10.20
C ASN A 147 -8.91 1.10 10.45
N ASN A 148 -9.56 1.68 9.41
CA ASN A 148 -10.24 2.99 9.48
C ASN A 148 -9.37 4.10 10.05
N SER A 149 -8.07 4.07 9.80
CA SER A 149 -7.04 4.97 10.34
C SER A 149 -6.25 5.71 9.27
N LEU A 150 -6.85 5.88 8.07
CA LEU A 150 -6.21 6.63 6.98
C LEU A 150 -5.79 8.01 7.47
N LYS A 151 -4.49 8.30 7.31
CA LYS A 151 -3.93 9.61 7.67
C LYS A 151 -4.09 10.57 6.49
N SER A 152 -4.22 11.85 6.81
CA SER A 152 -4.25 12.91 5.79
C SER A 152 -2.88 13.15 5.15
N LYS A 153 -1.78 12.72 5.81
CA LYS A 153 -0.40 12.93 5.37
C LYS A 153 0.47 11.73 5.68
N TYR A 154 1.41 11.44 4.78
CA TYR A 154 2.46 10.44 4.92
C TYR A 154 3.81 11.07 4.57
N LEU A 155 4.85 10.69 5.31
CA LEU A 155 6.23 11.09 5.03
C LEU A 155 6.81 10.15 3.97
N ILE A 156 7.12 10.67 2.80
CA ILE A 156 7.63 9.88 1.67
C ILE A 156 8.99 10.41 1.26
N ALA A 157 9.99 9.52 1.28
CA ALA A 157 11.32 9.82 0.80
C ALA A 157 11.38 9.74 -0.72
N ASP A 158 11.98 10.74 -1.33
CA ASP A 158 12.40 10.73 -2.72
C ASP A 158 13.94 10.89 -2.82
N ALA A 159 14.46 11.16 -4.02
CA ALA A 159 15.88 11.32 -4.23
C ALA A 159 16.50 12.55 -3.51
N LYS A 160 15.69 13.52 -3.08
CA LYS A 160 16.15 14.82 -2.60
C LYS A 160 15.85 15.08 -1.14
N ALA A 161 14.70 14.60 -0.66
CA ALA A 161 14.18 14.96 0.65
C ALA A 161 13.17 13.91 1.16
N LEU A 162 12.74 14.12 2.40
CA LEU A 162 11.61 13.47 3.02
C LEU A 162 10.45 14.47 3.04
N ASP A 163 9.44 14.27 2.20
CA ASP A 163 8.34 15.19 1.99
C ASP A 163 7.02 14.65 2.54
N GLU A 164 6.19 15.54 3.08
CA GLU A 164 4.80 15.22 3.40
C GLU A 164 3.96 15.16 2.12
N ARG A 165 3.35 14.01 1.85
CA ARG A 165 2.37 13.84 0.78
C ARG A 165 0.98 13.69 1.37
N ARG A 166 0.01 14.44 0.84
CA ARG A 166 -1.38 14.44 1.30
C ARG A 166 -2.21 13.46 0.50
N PHE A 167 -3.05 12.69 1.22
CA PHE A 167 -3.99 11.74 0.64
C PHE A 167 -5.40 11.99 1.15
N VAL A 168 -6.38 12.01 0.24
CA VAL A 168 -7.77 12.29 0.55
C VAL A 168 -8.66 11.18 0.01
N LYS A 169 -9.48 10.59 0.88
CA LYS A 169 -10.54 9.67 0.49
C LYS A 169 -11.72 10.44 -0.10
N GLN A 170 -12.15 10.10 -1.32
CA GLN A 170 -13.23 10.75 -2.06
C GLN A 170 -14.43 9.82 -2.33
N GLY A 171 -14.77 8.95 -1.38
CA GLY A 171 -15.92 8.05 -1.54
C GLY A 171 -15.58 6.74 -2.24
N THR A 172 -16.60 6.09 -2.80
CA THR A 172 -16.52 4.76 -3.46
C THR A 172 -17.09 4.88 -4.87
N GLU A 173 -16.41 4.25 -5.82
CA GLU A 173 -16.81 4.18 -7.23
C GLU A 173 -16.80 2.72 -7.69
N SER A 174 -17.75 2.34 -8.55
CA SER A 174 -17.75 1.01 -9.19
C SER A 174 -16.80 1.03 -10.38
N ILE A 175 -15.74 0.21 -10.33
CA ILE A 175 -14.69 0.15 -11.33
C ILE A 175 -14.76 -1.17 -12.09
N LYS A 176 -15.02 -1.09 -13.40
CA LYS A 176 -14.96 -2.24 -14.31
C LYS A 176 -13.53 -2.43 -14.81
N THR A 177 -13.01 -3.65 -14.65
CA THR A 177 -11.68 -4.08 -15.11
C THR A 177 -11.78 -5.37 -15.93
N PRO A 178 -10.78 -5.78 -16.70
CA PRO A 178 -10.75 -7.11 -17.34
C PRO A 178 -10.82 -8.28 -16.34
N TYR A 179 -10.39 -8.10 -15.10
CA TYR A 179 -10.46 -9.12 -14.05
C TYR A 179 -11.84 -9.20 -13.37
N GLY A 180 -12.64 -8.13 -13.40
CA GLY A 180 -13.96 -8.05 -12.78
C GLY A 180 -14.40 -6.63 -12.48
N THR A 181 -15.56 -6.50 -11.82
CA THR A 181 -16.09 -5.22 -11.35
C THR A 181 -15.97 -5.13 -9.84
N PHE A 182 -15.51 -3.99 -9.34
CA PHE A 182 -15.19 -3.77 -7.93
C PHE A 182 -15.72 -2.42 -7.45
N ASP A 183 -16.38 -2.42 -6.30
CA ASP A 183 -16.61 -1.19 -5.56
C ASP A 183 -15.31 -0.80 -4.88
N ALA A 184 -14.70 0.28 -5.35
CA ALA A 184 -13.37 0.70 -4.96
C ALA A 184 -13.39 2.07 -4.29
N ILE A 185 -12.67 2.20 -3.19
CA ILE A 185 -12.48 3.47 -2.50
C ILE A 185 -11.53 4.32 -3.34
N LYS A 186 -11.97 5.52 -3.70
CA LYS A 186 -11.13 6.50 -4.39
C LYS A 186 -10.28 7.26 -3.39
N VAL A 187 -8.97 7.20 -3.58
CA VAL A 187 -7.97 7.96 -2.81
C VAL A 187 -7.16 8.82 -3.75
N VAL A 188 -7.10 10.11 -3.48
CA VAL A 188 -6.38 11.09 -4.30
C VAL A 188 -5.16 11.56 -3.54
N MET A 189 -3.98 11.44 -4.14
CA MET A 189 -2.77 12.11 -3.69
C MET A 189 -2.78 13.54 -4.21
N GLN A 190 -2.77 14.50 -3.29
CA GLN A 190 -2.74 15.92 -3.63
C GLN A 190 -1.30 16.34 -3.99
N HIS A 191 -1.17 17.14 -5.03
CA HIS A 191 0.07 17.75 -5.46
C HIS A 191 -0.03 19.28 -5.32
N ASP A 192 1.11 19.94 -5.12
CA ASP A 192 1.17 21.41 -5.05
C ASP A 192 0.88 22.05 -6.42
N LYS A 193 1.09 21.31 -7.51
CA LYS A 193 0.79 21.73 -8.87
C LYS A 193 -0.60 21.27 -9.28
N PRO A 194 -1.51 22.18 -9.65
CA PRO A 194 -2.90 21.86 -9.95
C PRO A 194 -3.07 20.92 -11.17
N GLU A 195 -2.12 20.96 -12.11
CA GLU A 195 -2.10 20.08 -13.28
C GLU A 195 -1.70 18.64 -12.95
N ARG A 196 -1.09 18.39 -11.76
CA ARG A 196 -0.74 17.05 -11.30
C ARG A 196 -1.88 16.42 -10.56
N ASN A 197 -2.16 15.18 -10.89
CA ASN A 197 -3.18 14.38 -10.23
C ASN A 197 -2.75 12.92 -10.17
N THR A 198 -2.87 12.30 -9.00
CA THR A 198 -2.66 10.87 -8.83
C THR A 198 -3.84 10.28 -8.06
N VAL A 199 -4.52 9.33 -8.67
CA VAL A 199 -5.73 8.72 -8.12
C VAL A 199 -5.55 7.20 -8.06
N PHE A 200 -5.93 6.64 -6.92
CA PHE A 200 -5.99 5.19 -6.68
C PHE A 200 -7.44 4.79 -6.43
N TRP A 201 -7.89 3.70 -7.03
CA TRP A 201 -9.15 3.03 -6.72
C TRP A 201 -8.82 1.70 -6.04
N LEU A 202 -9.05 1.65 -4.73
CA LEU A 202 -8.63 0.58 -3.83
C LEU A 202 -9.82 -0.31 -3.50
N ALA A 203 -9.79 -1.58 -3.92
CA ALA A 203 -10.91 -2.51 -3.74
C ALA A 203 -10.83 -3.25 -2.40
N PRO A 204 -11.74 -3.02 -1.44
CA PRO A 204 -11.76 -3.74 -0.16
C PRO A 204 -11.79 -5.26 -0.33
N LYS A 205 -12.54 -5.77 -1.33
CA LYS A 205 -12.64 -7.20 -1.64
C LYS A 205 -11.29 -7.86 -1.99
N LEU A 206 -10.32 -7.09 -2.48
CA LEU A 206 -8.97 -7.55 -2.81
C LEU A 206 -7.93 -6.96 -1.83
N ASP A 207 -8.26 -6.89 -0.56
CA ASP A 207 -7.38 -6.39 0.48
C ASP A 207 -6.90 -4.94 0.19
N TYR A 208 -7.81 -4.10 -0.31
CA TYR A 208 -7.55 -2.72 -0.73
C TYR A 208 -6.47 -2.61 -1.84
N LEU A 209 -6.31 -3.66 -2.66
CA LEU A 209 -5.45 -3.59 -3.84
C LEU A 209 -5.93 -2.49 -4.79
N PRO A 210 -5.03 -1.69 -5.39
CA PRO A 210 -5.39 -0.80 -6.49
C PRO A 210 -5.92 -1.60 -7.69
N VAL A 211 -7.21 -1.52 -7.99
CA VAL A 211 -7.82 -2.12 -9.20
C VAL A 211 -7.69 -1.19 -10.41
N LYS A 212 -7.50 0.10 -10.15
CA LYS A 212 -7.18 1.13 -11.12
C LYS A 212 -6.29 2.18 -10.48
N MET A 213 -5.36 2.71 -11.27
CA MET A 213 -4.56 3.89 -10.91
C MET A 213 -4.47 4.80 -12.13
N ALA A 214 -4.50 6.10 -11.90
CA ALA A 214 -4.29 7.12 -12.91
C ALA A 214 -3.36 8.21 -12.37
N HIS A 215 -2.39 8.61 -13.17
CA HIS A 215 -1.52 9.74 -12.90
C HIS A 215 -1.46 10.66 -14.11
N ASN A 216 -1.48 11.95 -13.85
CA ASN A 216 -1.26 13.00 -14.84
C ASN A 216 -0.28 14.03 -14.25
N ASP A 217 0.74 14.40 -15.00
CA ASP A 217 1.73 15.42 -14.58
C ASP A 217 1.60 16.75 -15.34
N GLY A 218 0.50 16.90 -16.13
CA GLY A 218 0.22 18.04 -16.98
C GLY A 218 0.77 17.91 -18.40
N LYS A 219 1.72 16.99 -18.64
CA LYS A 219 2.32 16.74 -19.96
C LYS A 219 2.00 15.34 -20.48
N SER A 220 1.96 14.39 -19.60
CA SER A 220 1.70 12.99 -19.88
C SER A 220 0.83 12.35 -18.82
N SER A 221 0.10 11.33 -19.20
CA SER A 221 -0.69 10.52 -18.29
C SER A 221 -0.32 9.05 -18.40
N TYR A 222 -0.36 8.34 -17.28
CA TYR A 222 -0.25 6.89 -17.26
C TYR A 222 -1.23 6.28 -16.28
N GLY A 223 -1.61 5.05 -16.55
CA GLY A 223 -2.59 4.34 -15.77
C GLY A 223 -2.34 2.85 -15.70
N LEU A 224 -2.92 2.26 -14.68
CA LEU A 224 -2.99 0.81 -14.47
C LEU A 224 -4.45 0.40 -14.37
N LEU A 225 -4.80 -0.74 -14.99
CA LEU A 225 -6.11 -1.36 -14.88
C LEU A 225 -5.93 -2.85 -14.63
N LEU A 226 -6.51 -3.39 -13.55
CA LEU A 226 -6.32 -4.77 -13.10
C LEU A 226 -6.77 -5.78 -14.15
N THR A 227 -5.91 -6.76 -14.48
CA THR A 227 -6.17 -7.85 -15.42
C THR A 227 -6.10 -9.24 -14.79
N GLY A 228 -5.51 -9.37 -13.60
CA GLY A 228 -5.39 -10.64 -12.89
C GLY A 228 -4.95 -10.42 -11.44
N TYR A 229 -5.36 -11.35 -10.56
CA TYR A 229 -5.00 -11.35 -9.16
C TYR A 229 -4.89 -12.77 -8.62
N SER A 230 -3.86 -13.00 -7.84
CA SER A 230 -3.64 -14.20 -7.05
C SER A 230 -3.20 -13.78 -5.65
N GLY A 231 -4.01 -14.07 -4.66
CA GLY A 231 -3.79 -13.69 -3.27
C GLY A 231 -5.05 -13.90 -2.44
N LYS A 232 -5.05 -13.38 -1.20
CA LYS A 232 -6.21 -13.45 -0.32
C LYS A 232 -7.31 -12.50 -0.82
N THR A 233 -8.55 -12.97 -0.80
CA THR A 233 -9.76 -12.17 -1.01
C THR A 233 -10.54 -12.07 0.30
N ASN A 234 -11.24 -10.97 0.52
CA ASN A 234 -12.09 -10.73 1.70
C ASN A 234 -13.57 -10.96 1.37
#